data_b234aa7871cbfba9feb34d255b1541b5
#
_entry.id   b234aa7871cbfba9feb34d255b1541b5
#
_cell.length_a   1.000
_cell.length_b   1.000
_cell.length_c   1.000
_cell.angle_alpha   90.00
_cell.angle_beta   90.00
_cell.angle_gamma   90.00
#
_symmetry.space_group_name_H-M   'P 1'
#
loop_
_entity.id
_entity.type
_entity.pdbx_description
1 polymer ?
#
loop_
_entity_poly.entity_id
_entity_poly.type
_entity_poly.pdbx_seq_one_letter_code
_entity_poly.pdbx_strand_id
1 'polypeptide(L)'
;MKRRRLIFLITCFGLILPLSLPAWAEGLEGLKDLLYDKYEIDAYGFLEARSGLRLRDDPYEKDASINEIRLQTDLSRDFEWVELKIKFDLLGDLVSEEVDADLRDLNLSFSPLDIMDVKVGRQILTWGTGDLLFVADSFPKDWVSFFVGRDTEYLKAPSDAARMSLFFDFFNLDLVYIPKFNGSVYIDGSRLSYWNPMLGRIAGRDDVFHDHKPDDYGTDSEYALRLTKNIEGTELALYGYYGFWQTPEGVDPLIPVLIYPELSIFSASIRDALWGGIGHLEFGYYDSRDDRSGDNPNIRNSEFRFLAGFERELSQDFTGGIQYYLEYMQDYEKYERHLPEGINKKDEYRHVLTLRLTKLLMNQNLTLSFFTYYSPSDADGYMRPNVNYKINDKWTVEIGGNIFFGSDDHTFFGQFKENTNAYASLRFSY
;
A
#
# COMPACT_ATOMS: atom_id res chain seq x y z
N MET A 1 12.74 25.19 -19.61
CA MET A 1 11.76 24.17 -19.17
C MET A 1 11.42 24.25 -17.68
N LYS A 2 12.37 24.24 -16.74
CA LYS A 2 12.10 24.27 -15.27
C LYS A 2 11.16 25.42 -14.78
N ARG A 3 11.27 26.65 -15.34
CA ARG A 3 10.39 27.76 -14.99
C ARG A 3 8.92 27.57 -15.43
N ARG A 4 8.65 26.85 -16.52
CA ARG A 4 7.29 26.57 -17.01
C ARG A 4 6.58 25.53 -16.14
N ARG A 5 7.30 24.52 -15.61
CA ARG A 5 6.75 23.49 -14.72
C ARG A 5 6.33 24.06 -13.36
N LEU A 6 7.14 24.98 -12.79
CA LEU A 6 6.80 25.66 -11.53
C LEU A 6 5.59 26.59 -11.68
N ILE A 7 5.47 27.28 -12.81
CA ILE A 7 4.33 28.14 -13.12
C ILE A 7 3.05 27.31 -13.30
N PHE A 8 3.15 26.10 -13.87
CA PHE A 8 2.01 25.18 -14.03
C PHE A 8 1.47 24.69 -12.68
N LEU A 9 2.33 24.34 -11.72
CA LEU A 9 1.93 24.00 -10.35
C LEU A 9 1.17 25.18 -9.68
N ILE A 10 1.70 26.38 -9.78
CA ILE A 10 1.09 27.60 -9.22
C ILE A 10 -0.23 27.93 -9.93
N THR A 11 -0.32 27.70 -11.24
CA THR A 11 -1.55 27.99 -12.01
C THR A 11 -2.64 26.95 -11.77
N CYS A 12 -2.30 25.67 -11.66
CA CYS A 12 -3.27 24.62 -11.30
C CYS A 12 -3.82 24.83 -9.87
N PHE A 13 -2.98 25.17 -8.91
CA PHE A 13 -3.42 25.52 -7.55
C PHE A 13 -4.20 26.84 -7.50
N GLY A 14 -3.82 27.84 -8.30
CA GLY A 14 -4.48 29.14 -8.36
C GLY A 14 -5.85 29.12 -9.07
N LEU A 15 -6.11 28.15 -9.96
CA LEU A 15 -7.37 28.01 -10.70
C LEU A 15 -8.44 27.19 -9.96
N ILE A 16 -8.06 26.36 -8.99
CA ILE A 16 -8.97 25.52 -8.19
C ILE A 16 -9.51 26.30 -6.97
N LEU A 17 -8.90 27.42 -6.61
CA LEU A 17 -9.11 28.13 -5.35
C LEU A 17 -10.12 29.29 -5.30
N PRO A 18 -10.87 29.74 -6.29
CA PRO A 18 -11.81 30.80 -6.02
C PRO A 18 -13.27 30.39 -6.14
N LEU A 19 -14.04 30.66 -5.12
CA LEU A 19 -15.47 31.04 -5.12
C LEU A 19 -16.54 29.97 -4.86
N SER A 20 -16.31 28.66 -5.03
CA SER A 20 -17.37 27.65 -4.78
C SER A 20 -17.12 26.71 -3.60
N LEU A 21 -15.88 26.58 -3.13
CA LEU A 21 -15.52 25.68 -2.03
C LEU A 21 -16.32 25.88 -0.73
N PRO A 22 -16.59 27.13 -0.25
CA PRO A 22 -17.41 27.32 0.94
C PRO A 22 -18.85 26.80 0.79
N ALA A 23 -19.46 26.98 -0.36
CA ALA A 23 -20.84 26.53 -0.60
C ALA A 23 -20.95 24.99 -0.67
N TRP A 24 -19.96 24.32 -1.22
CA TRP A 24 -19.87 22.84 -1.20
C TRP A 24 -19.64 22.31 0.21
N ALA A 25 -18.78 22.98 0.98
CA ALA A 25 -18.49 22.65 2.37
C ALA A 25 -19.76 22.71 3.24
N GLU A 26 -20.52 23.79 3.16
CA GLU A 26 -21.82 23.93 3.87
C GLU A 26 -22.84 22.88 3.40
N GLY A 27 -22.84 22.54 2.10
CA GLY A 27 -23.71 21.50 1.55
C GLY A 27 -23.41 20.11 2.09
N LEU A 28 -22.14 19.73 2.20
CA LEU A 28 -21.70 18.44 2.74
C LEU A 28 -22.01 18.32 4.23
N GLU A 29 -21.80 19.38 5.01
CA GLU A 29 -22.16 19.41 6.43
C GLU A 29 -23.68 19.29 6.63
N GLY A 30 -24.47 20.04 5.88
CA GLY A 30 -25.94 19.94 5.94
C GLY A 30 -26.46 18.56 5.56
N LEU A 31 -25.78 17.86 4.62
CA LEU A 31 -26.09 16.48 4.27
C LEU A 31 -25.75 15.52 5.41
N LYS A 32 -24.61 15.69 6.05
CA LYS A 32 -24.19 14.91 7.23
C LYS A 32 -25.22 15.01 8.36
N ASP A 33 -25.62 16.25 8.73
CA ASP A 33 -26.62 16.47 9.78
C ASP A 33 -27.96 15.83 9.40
N LEU A 34 -28.41 15.96 8.15
CA LEU A 34 -29.64 15.34 7.66
C LEU A 34 -29.59 13.81 7.74
N LEU A 35 -28.44 13.18 7.40
CA LEU A 35 -28.25 11.74 7.46
C LEU A 35 -28.32 11.24 8.90
N TYR A 36 -27.69 11.94 9.82
CA TYR A 36 -27.72 11.61 11.24
C TYR A 36 -29.14 11.79 11.84
N ASP A 37 -29.73 12.98 11.70
CA ASP A 37 -31.00 13.33 12.32
C ASP A 37 -32.19 12.48 11.83
N LYS A 38 -32.18 12.08 10.56
CA LYS A 38 -33.31 11.37 9.94
C LYS A 38 -33.10 9.87 9.86
N TYR A 39 -31.86 9.39 9.70
CA TYR A 39 -31.58 8.01 9.39
C TYR A 39 -30.61 7.35 10.39
N GLU A 40 -30.12 8.09 11.38
CA GLU A 40 -29.09 7.61 12.33
C GLU A 40 -27.84 7.07 11.61
N ILE A 41 -27.45 7.73 10.52
CA ILE A 41 -26.26 7.41 9.75
C ILE A 41 -25.16 8.40 10.09
N ASP A 42 -24.05 7.90 10.64
CA ASP A 42 -22.83 8.67 10.80
C ASP A 42 -22.18 8.83 9.43
N ALA A 43 -21.89 10.06 9.04
CA ALA A 43 -21.26 10.39 7.77
C ALA A 43 -20.00 11.23 8.00
N TYR A 44 -18.86 10.77 7.46
CA TYR A 44 -17.59 11.48 7.49
C TYR A 44 -16.96 11.41 6.12
N GLY A 45 -16.04 12.33 5.84
CA GLY A 45 -15.34 12.27 4.59
C GLY A 45 -14.48 13.50 4.32
N PHE A 46 -14.02 13.58 3.08
CA PHE A 46 -13.26 14.74 2.64
C PHE A 46 -13.40 14.97 1.13
N LEU A 47 -13.22 16.22 0.75
CA LEU A 47 -12.94 16.63 -0.62
C LEU A 47 -11.47 17.04 -0.71
N GLU A 48 -10.72 16.43 -1.61
CA GLU A 48 -9.31 16.73 -1.81
C GLU A 48 -9.02 17.08 -3.27
N ALA A 49 -8.23 18.11 -3.48
CA ALA A 49 -7.56 18.38 -4.74
C ALA A 49 -6.06 18.13 -4.56
N ARG A 50 -5.46 17.29 -5.43
CA ARG A 50 -4.05 16.91 -5.38
C ARG A 50 -3.41 17.06 -6.75
N SER A 51 -2.27 17.73 -6.81
CA SER A 51 -1.52 17.92 -8.06
C SER A 51 -0.02 17.72 -7.84
N GLY A 52 0.65 17.11 -8.80
CA GLY A 52 2.08 16.83 -8.75
C GLY A 52 2.70 16.68 -10.12
N LEU A 53 3.98 16.90 -10.18
CA LEU A 53 4.77 16.87 -11.42
C LEU A 53 6.00 16.00 -11.25
N ARG A 54 6.38 15.29 -12.31
CA ARG A 54 7.69 14.66 -12.42
C ARG A 54 8.79 15.71 -12.44
N LEU A 55 9.85 15.45 -11.69
CA LEU A 55 11.02 16.33 -11.61
C LEU A 55 12.10 15.97 -12.63
N ARG A 56 11.97 14.81 -13.25
CA ARG A 56 12.81 14.31 -14.35
C ARG A 56 12.00 14.24 -15.64
N ASP A 57 12.70 14.20 -16.77
CA ASP A 57 12.08 14.00 -18.08
C ASP A 57 11.88 12.49 -18.29
N ASP A 58 10.64 12.05 -18.41
CA ASP A 58 10.26 10.68 -18.71
C ASP A 58 9.65 10.66 -20.11
N PRO A 59 10.28 9.99 -21.10
CA PRO A 59 9.79 9.97 -22.47
C PRO A 59 8.53 9.08 -22.64
N TYR A 60 8.22 8.25 -21.65
CA TYR A 60 7.14 7.27 -21.72
C TYR A 60 5.91 7.68 -20.92
N GLU A 61 6.00 8.76 -20.14
CA GLU A 61 4.94 9.20 -19.26
C GLU A 61 4.63 10.69 -19.37
N LYS A 62 3.42 11.09 -18.92
CA LYS A 62 3.02 12.52 -18.87
C LYS A 62 3.87 13.27 -17.83
N ASP A 63 4.08 14.57 -18.01
CA ASP A 63 4.78 15.44 -17.04
C ASP A 63 4.08 15.47 -15.66
N ALA A 64 2.75 15.43 -15.63
CA ALA A 64 1.99 15.32 -14.40
C ALA A 64 2.05 13.90 -13.83
N SER A 65 2.54 13.74 -12.60
CA SER A 65 2.54 12.47 -11.88
C SER A 65 1.19 12.16 -11.24
N ILE A 66 0.49 13.22 -10.76
CA ILE A 66 -0.83 13.16 -10.14
C ILE A 66 -1.55 14.48 -10.41
N ASN A 67 -2.84 14.43 -10.74
CA ASN A 67 -3.70 15.60 -10.86
C ASN A 67 -5.15 15.17 -10.68
N GLU A 68 -5.63 15.19 -9.44
CA GLU A 68 -6.84 14.52 -9.00
C GLU A 68 -7.74 15.42 -8.17
N ILE A 69 -9.05 15.21 -8.31
CA ILE A 69 -10.07 15.65 -7.37
C ILE A 69 -10.75 14.41 -6.82
N ARG A 70 -10.74 14.26 -5.51
CA ARG A 70 -11.31 13.10 -4.80
C ARG A 70 -12.34 13.54 -3.79
N LEU A 71 -13.51 12.93 -3.84
CA LEU A 71 -14.51 12.95 -2.79
C LEU A 71 -14.55 11.57 -2.13
N GLN A 72 -14.14 11.49 -0.87
CA GLN A 72 -14.30 10.28 -0.06
C GLN A 72 -15.50 10.46 0.86
N THR A 73 -16.33 9.42 0.99
CA THR A 73 -17.43 9.36 1.94
C THR A 73 -17.36 8.04 2.70
N ASP A 74 -17.41 8.12 4.02
CA ASP A 74 -17.46 7.01 4.96
C ASP A 74 -18.76 7.09 5.73
N LEU A 75 -19.64 6.11 5.55
CA LEU A 75 -20.95 6.00 6.16
C LEU A 75 -20.96 4.81 7.09
N SER A 76 -21.48 4.98 8.31
CA SER A 76 -21.73 3.86 9.22
C SER A 76 -23.08 4.00 9.88
N ARG A 77 -23.72 2.87 10.12
CA ARG A 77 -24.96 2.77 10.87
C ARG A 77 -24.98 1.54 11.74
N ASP A 78 -25.25 1.77 13.01
CA ASP A 78 -25.47 0.71 13.99
C ASP A 78 -26.96 0.32 14.02
N PHE A 79 -27.20 -0.96 13.83
CA PHE A 79 -28.47 -1.61 14.11
C PHE A 79 -28.28 -2.51 15.33
N GLU A 80 -29.16 -2.57 16.27
CA GLU A 80 -29.05 -3.27 17.56
C GLU A 80 -28.05 -4.45 17.64
N TRP A 81 -27.86 -5.21 16.58
CA TRP A 81 -27.03 -6.41 16.54
C TRP A 81 -26.03 -6.47 15.36
N VAL A 82 -26.05 -5.48 14.46
CA VAL A 82 -25.15 -5.42 13.28
C VAL A 82 -24.79 -3.99 12.93
N GLU A 83 -23.53 -3.74 12.63
CA GLU A 83 -23.02 -2.50 12.05
C GLU A 83 -22.90 -2.66 10.53
N LEU A 84 -23.42 -1.70 9.78
CA LEU A 84 -23.18 -1.54 8.35
C LEU A 84 -22.15 -0.43 8.14
N LYS A 85 -21.10 -0.71 7.38
CA LYS A 85 -20.10 0.28 6.95
C LYS A 85 -19.99 0.35 5.44
N ILE A 86 -19.99 1.58 4.91
CA ILE A 86 -19.81 1.88 3.48
C ILE A 86 -18.77 2.99 3.36
N LYS A 87 -17.65 2.74 2.69
CA LYS A 87 -16.63 3.76 2.36
C LYS A 87 -16.34 3.72 0.87
N PHE A 88 -16.54 4.84 0.21
CA PHE A 88 -16.31 4.96 -1.23
C PHE A 88 -15.64 6.27 -1.59
N ASP A 89 -14.91 6.25 -2.70
CA ASP A 89 -14.25 7.38 -3.31
C ASP A 89 -14.85 7.65 -4.70
N LEU A 90 -15.13 8.91 -4.99
CA LEU A 90 -15.31 9.39 -6.35
C LEU A 90 -14.05 10.15 -6.75
N LEU A 91 -13.39 9.70 -7.80
CA LEU A 91 -12.10 10.20 -8.26
C LEU A 91 -12.20 10.72 -9.68
N GLY A 92 -11.94 12.00 -9.88
CA GLY A 92 -11.65 12.57 -11.21
C GLY A 92 -10.13 12.67 -11.38
N ASP A 93 -9.54 11.88 -12.27
CA ASP A 93 -8.11 11.85 -12.55
C ASP A 93 -7.81 12.46 -13.92
N LEU A 94 -7.18 13.64 -13.93
CA LEU A 94 -6.81 14.36 -15.16
C LEU A 94 -5.53 13.81 -15.81
N VAL A 95 -4.80 12.90 -15.16
CA VAL A 95 -3.64 12.24 -15.78
C VAL A 95 -4.07 11.05 -16.61
N SER A 96 -4.96 10.19 -16.10
CA SER A 96 -5.60 9.11 -16.88
C SER A 96 -6.74 9.62 -17.77
N GLU A 97 -7.31 10.80 -17.46
CA GLU A 97 -8.48 11.39 -18.15
C GLU A 97 -9.76 10.57 -17.90
N GLU A 98 -9.88 10.01 -16.68
CA GLU A 98 -10.96 9.11 -16.28
C GLU A 98 -11.66 9.63 -15.02
N VAL A 99 -12.89 9.13 -14.83
CA VAL A 99 -13.66 9.31 -13.59
C VAL A 99 -13.97 7.92 -13.06
N ASP A 100 -13.49 7.66 -11.85
CA ASP A 100 -13.63 6.36 -11.18
C ASP A 100 -14.47 6.47 -9.92
N ALA A 101 -15.13 5.36 -9.58
CA ALA A 101 -15.78 5.15 -8.29
C ALA A 101 -15.16 3.91 -7.63
N ASP A 102 -14.41 4.11 -6.56
CA ASP A 102 -13.76 3.03 -5.83
C ASP A 102 -14.50 2.74 -4.52
N LEU A 103 -15.00 1.52 -4.38
CA LEU A 103 -15.66 1.03 -3.17
C LEU A 103 -14.58 0.40 -2.26
N ARG A 104 -14.23 1.11 -1.18
CA ARG A 104 -13.18 0.67 -0.25
C ARG A 104 -13.70 -0.20 0.89
N ASP A 105 -14.87 0.14 1.46
CA ASP A 105 -15.56 -0.69 2.44
C ASP A 105 -17.04 -0.83 2.04
N LEU A 106 -17.56 -2.05 2.13
CA LEU A 106 -18.97 -2.39 2.12
C LEU A 106 -19.13 -3.67 2.91
N ASN A 107 -19.33 -3.56 4.20
CA ASN A 107 -19.34 -4.73 5.07
C ASN A 107 -20.36 -4.63 6.19
N LEU A 108 -20.70 -5.81 6.72
CA LEU A 108 -21.49 -6.02 7.92
C LEU A 108 -20.60 -6.60 9.00
N SER A 109 -20.65 -6.00 10.20
CA SER A 109 -19.94 -6.46 11.39
C SER A 109 -20.95 -6.82 12.48
N PHE A 110 -20.80 -7.97 13.12
CA PHE A 110 -21.67 -8.43 14.20
C PHE A 110 -20.97 -9.43 15.10
N SER A 111 -21.46 -9.55 16.35
CA SER A 111 -20.91 -10.42 17.38
C SER A 111 -21.96 -11.45 17.77
N PRO A 112 -22.02 -12.63 17.10
CA PRO A 112 -23.03 -13.65 17.39
C PRO A 112 -22.84 -14.36 18.73
N LEU A 113 -21.65 -14.31 19.30
CA LEU A 113 -21.27 -14.85 20.62
C LEU A 113 -20.32 -13.86 21.30
N ASP A 114 -20.29 -13.86 22.63
CA ASP A 114 -19.39 -12.99 23.42
C ASP A 114 -17.89 -13.18 23.11
N ILE A 115 -17.53 -14.33 22.56
CA ILE A 115 -16.17 -14.69 22.18
C ILE A 115 -15.91 -14.60 20.66
N MET A 116 -16.87 -14.10 19.87
CA MET A 116 -16.77 -14.16 18.41
C MET A 116 -17.27 -12.89 17.73
N ASP A 117 -16.41 -12.26 16.94
CA ASP A 117 -16.77 -11.21 16.01
C ASP A 117 -16.69 -11.72 14.57
N VAL A 118 -17.65 -11.32 13.76
CA VAL A 118 -17.72 -11.66 12.33
C VAL A 118 -17.85 -10.40 11.51
N LYS A 119 -17.04 -10.29 10.44
CA LYS A 119 -17.11 -9.20 9.45
C LYS A 119 -17.16 -9.78 8.05
N VAL A 120 -18.19 -9.45 7.28
CA VAL A 120 -18.42 -9.99 5.94
C VAL A 120 -18.63 -8.86 4.95
N GLY A 121 -17.97 -8.96 3.80
CA GLY A 121 -18.03 -8.01 2.71
C GLY A 121 -16.68 -7.40 2.37
N ARG A 122 -16.71 -6.32 1.59
CA ARG A 122 -15.51 -5.60 1.17
C ARG A 122 -14.89 -4.86 2.34
N GLN A 123 -13.61 -5.08 2.58
CA GLN A 123 -12.90 -4.56 3.74
C GLN A 123 -11.39 -4.49 3.50
N ILE A 124 -10.71 -3.58 4.20
CA ILE A 124 -9.25 -3.53 4.21
C ILE A 124 -8.74 -4.48 5.28
N LEU A 125 -7.90 -5.44 4.87
CA LEU A 125 -7.23 -6.38 5.74
C LEU A 125 -5.75 -6.00 5.87
N THR A 126 -5.19 -6.16 7.08
CA THR A 126 -3.77 -5.89 7.31
C THR A 126 -3.29 -6.61 8.56
N TRP A 127 -2.11 -7.23 8.49
CA TRP A 127 -1.45 -7.90 9.59
C TRP A 127 0.04 -7.49 9.65
N GLY A 128 0.79 -8.11 10.58
CA GLY A 128 2.22 -7.85 10.74
C GLY A 128 2.53 -6.62 11.58
N THR A 129 3.80 -6.39 11.81
CA THR A 129 4.33 -5.33 12.67
C THR A 129 5.22 -4.35 11.91
N GLY A 130 5.59 -4.68 10.65
CA GLY A 130 6.47 -3.87 9.82
C GLY A 130 5.84 -2.54 9.39
N ASP A 131 6.64 -1.50 9.34
CA ASP A 131 6.26 -0.18 8.84
C ASP A 131 6.64 -0.06 7.36
N LEU A 132 5.64 -0.16 6.48
CA LEU A 132 5.79 -0.15 5.02
C LEU A 132 6.72 -1.24 4.45
N LEU A 133 7.02 -2.27 5.25
CA LEU A 133 7.63 -3.54 4.87
C LEU A 133 6.70 -4.67 5.31
N PHE A 134 6.47 -5.64 4.44
CA PHE A 134 5.41 -6.63 4.60
C PHE A 134 5.99 -8.04 4.58
N VAL A 135 6.07 -8.69 5.75
CA VAL A 135 6.47 -10.10 5.90
C VAL A 135 5.26 -10.96 6.24
N ALA A 136 4.49 -10.57 7.27
CA ALA A 136 3.29 -11.29 7.67
C ALA A 136 2.01 -10.73 7.03
N ASP A 137 2.07 -9.58 6.38
CA ASP A 137 0.92 -8.96 5.70
C ASP A 137 0.83 -9.42 4.23
N SER A 138 0.05 -10.45 4.00
CA SER A 138 -0.19 -11.07 2.69
C SER A 138 -1.37 -10.48 1.91
N PHE A 139 -2.00 -9.41 2.41
CA PHE A 139 -3.17 -8.81 1.77
C PHE A 139 -2.79 -7.77 0.70
N PRO A 140 -3.71 -7.47 -0.26
CA PRO A 140 -3.39 -6.63 -1.41
C PRO A 140 -2.97 -5.21 -1.05
N LYS A 141 -2.08 -4.65 -1.87
CA LYS A 141 -1.55 -3.29 -1.79
C LYS A 141 -1.77 -2.55 -3.11
N ASP A 142 -1.92 -1.24 -3.04
CA ASP A 142 -1.91 -0.36 -4.22
C ASP A 142 -0.57 0.39 -4.29
N TRP A 143 0.37 -0.21 -5.03
CA TRP A 143 1.71 0.35 -5.22
C TRP A 143 1.70 1.58 -6.13
N VAL A 144 0.74 1.67 -7.06
CA VAL A 144 0.58 2.86 -7.91
C VAL A 144 0.21 4.06 -7.04
N SER A 145 -0.81 3.93 -6.19
CA SER A 145 -1.20 4.98 -5.24
C SER A 145 -0.04 5.43 -4.34
N PHE A 146 0.75 4.48 -3.86
CA PHE A 146 1.88 4.77 -2.99
C PHE A 146 2.98 5.58 -3.68
N PHE A 147 3.35 5.21 -4.92
CA PHE A 147 4.45 5.84 -5.64
C PHE A 147 4.08 7.12 -6.37
N VAL A 148 2.80 7.35 -6.69
CA VAL A 148 2.37 8.65 -7.24
C VAL A 148 2.21 9.72 -6.16
N GLY A 149 2.15 9.35 -4.88
CA GLY A 149 2.06 10.28 -3.75
C GLY A 149 0.64 10.51 -3.24
N ARG A 150 -0.26 9.55 -3.38
CA ARG A 150 -1.53 9.53 -2.63
C ARG A 150 -1.26 9.33 -1.14
N ASP A 151 -2.26 9.59 -0.31
CA ASP A 151 -2.19 9.31 1.12
C ASP A 151 -1.80 7.85 1.38
N THR A 152 -1.06 7.59 2.46
CA THR A 152 -0.57 6.24 2.79
C THR A 152 -1.72 5.25 3.05
N GLU A 153 -2.92 5.73 3.42
CA GLU A 153 -4.09 4.85 3.55
C GLU A 153 -4.44 4.11 2.25
N TYR A 154 -4.14 4.72 1.09
CA TYR A 154 -4.39 4.14 -0.22
C TYR A 154 -3.38 3.05 -0.62
N LEU A 155 -2.30 2.88 0.11
CA LEU A 155 -1.41 1.73 -0.09
C LEU A 155 -2.12 0.40 0.20
N LYS A 156 -3.11 0.38 1.10
CA LYS A 156 -3.87 -0.82 1.41
C LYS A 156 -5.10 -0.91 0.51
N ALA A 157 -5.14 -1.94 -0.32
CA ALA A 157 -6.27 -2.22 -1.19
C ALA A 157 -7.32 -3.10 -0.46
N PRO A 158 -8.61 -2.97 -0.79
CA PRO A 158 -9.66 -3.76 -0.16
C PRO A 158 -9.71 -5.20 -0.69
N SER A 159 -10.26 -6.11 0.10
CA SER A 159 -10.61 -7.49 -0.27
C SER A 159 -12.08 -7.78 0.03
N ASP A 160 -12.72 -8.57 -0.83
CA ASP A 160 -14.06 -9.11 -0.57
C ASP A 160 -13.89 -10.38 0.27
N ALA A 161 -14.20 -10.31 1.57
CA ALA A 161 -13.82 -11.35 2.53
C ALA A 161 -14.87 -11.60 3.61
N ALA A 162 -14.82 -12.79 4.17
CA ALA A 162 -15.40 -13.10 5.47
C ALA A 162 -14.27 -13.27 6.49
N ARG A 163 -14.30 -12.46 7.55
CA ARG A 163 -13.37 -12.54 8.67
C ARG A 163 -14.12 -12.97 9.92
N MET A 164 -13.57 -13.92 10.67
CA MET A 164 -14.05 -14.34 11.98
C MET A 164 -12.92 -14.20 12.99
N SER A 165 -13.16 -13.48 14.07
CA SER A 165 -12.24 -13.31 15.20
C SER A 165 -12.80 -14.03 16.42
N LEU A 166 -12.02 -14.93 17.01
CA LEU A 166 -12.37 -15.70 18.20
C LEU A 166 -11.44 -15.31 19.35
N PHE A 167 -12.02 -14.99 20.49
CA PHE A 167 -11.33 -14.51 21.68
C PHE A 167 -11.40 -15.55 22.78
N PHE A 168 -10.29 -16.25 23.02
CA PHE A 168 -10.15 -17.21 24.10
C PHE A 168 -9.33 -16.64 25.24
N ASP A 169 -9.42 -17.19 26.44
CA ASP A 169 -8.73 -16.69 27.64
C ASP A 169 -7.21 -16.58 27.49
N PHE A 170 -6.60 -17.39 26.60
CA PHE A 170 -5.14 -17.45 26.49
C PHE A 170 -4.59 -17.27 25.07
N PHE A 171 -5.42 -17.10 24.07
CA PHE A 171 -5.04 -16.67 22.70
C PHE A 171 -6.25 -16.13 21.95
N ASN A 172 -6.00 -15.36 20.88
CA ASN A 172 -7.02 -14.97 19.90
C ASN A 172 -6.73 -15.63 18.56
N LEU A 173 -7.79 -15.96 17.82
CA LEU A 173 -7.70 -16.57 16.51
C LEU A 173 -8.52 -15.78 15.51
N ASP A 174 -7.87 -15.26 14.47
CA ASP A 174 -8.53 -14.69 13.29
C ASP A 174 -8.49 -15.69 12.14
N LEU A 175 -9.62 -15.89 11.49
CA LEU A 175 -9.78 -16.66 10.26
C LEU A 175 -10.31 -15.74 9.17
N VAL A 176 -9.70 -15.78 7.99
CA VAL A 176 -10.11 -14.99 6.82
C VAL A 176 -10.33 -15.93 5.63
N TYR A 177 -11.45 -15.77 4.97
CA TYR A 177 -11.78 -16.43 3.72
C TYR A 177 -12.07 -15.36 2.65
N ILE A 178 -11.35 -15.41 1.53
CA ILE A 178 -11.53 -14.57 0.36
C ILE A 178 -12.00 -15.49 -0.78
N PRO A 179 -13.26 -15.40 -1.24
CA PRO A 179 -13.85 -16.38 -2.16
C PRO A 179 -13.30 -16.33 -3.58
N LYS A 180 -12.61 -15.26 -3.92
CA LYS A 180 -11.98 -15.02 -5.23
C LYS A 180 -10.74 -14.17 -5.02
N PHE A 181 -9.62 -14.53 -5.65
CA PHE A 181 -8.37 -13.79 -5.57
C PHE A 181 -8.53 -12.30 -5.89
N ASN A 182 -7.94 -11.47 -5.05
CA ASN A 182 -7.95 -10.02 -5.19
C ASN A 182 -6.52 -9.49 -5.07
N GLY A 183 -5.78 -9.53 -6.17
CA GLY A 183 -4.38 -9.14 -6.21
C GLY A 183 -4.12 -7.65 -5.99
N SER A 184 -2.88 -7.33 -5.67
CA SER A 184 -2.39 -5.96 -5.54
C SER A 184 -2.50 -5.20 -6.86
N VAL A 185 -2.69 -3.87 -6.76
CA VAL A 185 -2.49 -2.96 -7.89
C VAL A 185 -0.99 -2.76 -8.04
N TYR A 186 -0.41 -3.39 -9.06
CA TYR A 186 1.02 -3.32 -9.38
C TYR A 186 1.31 -2.27 -10.45
N ILE A 187 2.59 -1.99 -10.69
CA ILE A 187 3.02 -1.02 -11.70
C ILE A 187 3.14 -1.74 -13.03
N ASP A 188 2.22 -1.44 -13.93
CA ASP A 188 2.07 -2.06 -15.25
C ASP A 188 2.57 -1.19 -16.42
N GLY A 189 2.97 0.05 -16.15
CA GLY A 189 3.37 1.02 -17.16
C GLY A 189 2.27 2.00 -17.57
N SER A 190 1.04 1.86 -17.09
CA SER A 190 -0.05 2.79 -17.44
C SER A 190 0.08 4.17 -16.77
N ARG A 191 0.77 4.23 -15.62
CA ARG A 191 0.91 5.45 -14.79
C ARG A 191 2.34 5.78 -14.41
N LEU A 192 3.18 4.78 -14.25
CA LEU A 192 4.58 4.87 -13.83
C LEU A 192 5.42 4.06 -14.80
N SER A 193 6.48 4.66 -15.33
CA SER A 193 7.46 3.92 -16.12
C SER A 193 8.18 2.87 -15.25
N TYR A 194 8.56 1.76 -15.86
CA TYR A 194 9.11 0.59 -15.19
C TYR A 194 10.18 -0.07 -16.08
N TRP A 195 10.99 -0.96 -15.51
CA TRP A 195 11.90 -1.80 -16.27
C TRP A 195 11.17 -2.95 -16.96
N ASN A 196 11.22 -2.98 -18.28
CA ASN A 196 10.69 -4.11 -19.06
C ASN A 196 11.84 -5.07 -19.42
N PRO A 197 11.91 -6.27 -18.82
CA PRO A 197 12.99 -7.21 -19.05
C PRO A 197 12.98 -7.79 -20.46
N MET A 198 11.82 -7.87 -21.15
CA MET A 198 11.71 -8.36 -22.50
C MET A 198 12.28 -7.37 -23.53
N LEU A 199 12.13 -6.07 -23.24
CA LEU A 199 12.67 -4.99 -24.08
C LEU A 199 14.09 -4.58 -23.66
N GLY A 200 14.55 -4.95 -22.47
CA GLY A 200 15.84 -4.55 -21.90
C GLY A 200 15.97 -3.04 -21.70
N ARG A 201 14.85 -2.35 -21.42
CA ARG A 201 14.79 -0.89 -21.22
C ARG A 201 13.63 -0.47 -20.30
N ILE A 202 13.67 0.78 -19.88
CA ILE A 202 12.50 1.44 -19.30
C ILE A 202 11.39 1.54 -20.35
N ALA A 203 10.16 1.24 -19.95
CA ALA A 203 8.93 1.36 -20.71
C ALA A 203 7.84 2.01 -19.82
N GLY A 204 6.74 2.40 -20.41
CA GLY A 204 5.58 2.97 -19.75
C GLY A 204 4.36 2.81 -20.64
N ARG A 205 3.66 3.90 -20.95
CA ARG A 205 2.46 3.87 -21.82
C ARG A 205 2.69 3.34 -23.23
N ASP A 206 3.93 3.25 -23.67
CA ASP A 206 4.30 2.65 -24.95
C ASP A 206 4.29 1.11 -24.93
N ASP A 207 4.31 0.51 -23.72
CA ASP A 207 4.29 -0.94 -23.54
C ASP A 207 3.75 -1.30 -22.16
N VAL A 208 2.43 -1.34 -22.03
CA VAL A 208 1.73 -1.66 -20.78
C VAL A 208 1.65 -3.17 -20.61
N PHE A 209 2.03 -3.67 -19.43
CA PHE A 209 1.89 -5.08 -19.09
C PHE A 209 0.43 -5.50 -18.97
N HIS A 210 0.15 -6.69 -19.46
CA HIS A 210 -1.12 -7.38 -19.26
C HIS A 210 -0.91 -8.59 -18.34
N ASP A 211 -1.87 -8.82 -17.47
CA ASP A 211 -1.88 -9.95 -16.57
C ASP A 211 -3.10 -10.84 -16.77
N HIS A 212 -2.95 -12.08 -16.35
CA HIS A 212 -4.03 -13.05 -16.21
C HIS A 212 -4.22 -13.35 -14.74
N LYS A 213 -5.25 -12.76 -14.12
CA LYS A 213 -5.59 -12.97 -12.72
C LYS A 213 -6.40 -14.24 -12.54
N PRO A 214 -6.13 -15.02 -11.47
CA PRO A 214 -7.06 -16.05 -11.00
C PRO A 214 -8.42 -15.39 -10.71
N ASP A 215 -9.50 -15.86 -11.35
CA ASP A 215 -10.78 -15.17 -11.27
C ASP A 215 -12.01 -16.05 -11.04
N ASP A 216 -11.80 -17.34 -10.80
CA ASP A 216 -12.85 -18.32 -10.54
C ASP A 216 -13.26 -18.32 -9.06
N TYR A 217 -14.54 -18.07 -8.78
CA TYR A 217 -15.08 -18.16 -7.42
C TYR A 217 -14.96 -19.56 -6.84
N GLY A 218 -14.44 -19.65 -5.62
CA GLY A 218 -14.28 -20.91 -4.88
C GLY A 218 -13.02 -21.69 -5.27
N THR A 219 -12.65 -21.73 -6.53
CA THR A 219 -11.41 -22.38 -6.99
C THR A 219 -10.20 -21.50 -6.67
N ASP A 220 -10.29 -20.22 -6.96
CA ASP A 220 -9.21 -19.24 -6.75
C ASP A 220 -9.41 -18.49 -5.43
N SER A 221 -9.79 -19.24 -4.39
CA SER A 221 -10.00 -18.71 -3.05
C SER A 221 -8.68 -18.55 -2.29
N GLU A 222 -8.67 -17.57 -1.40
CA GLU A 222 -7.57 -17.35 -0.48
C GLU A 222 -8.04 -17.62 0.97
N TYR A 223 -7.13 -18.14 1.77
CA TYR A 223 -7.36 -18.41 3.19
C TYR A 223 -6.23 -17.81 4.01
N ALA A 224 -6.59 -17.14 5.09
CA ALA A 224 -5.59 -16.63 6.01
C ALA A 224 -5.99 -16.92 7.46
N LEU A 225 -4.98 -17.15 8.29
CA LEU A 225 -5.12 -17.46 9.71
C LEU A 225 -4.10 -16.64 10.49
N ARG A 226 -4.54 -16.06 11.62
CA ARG A 226 -3.65 -15.43 12.59
C ARG A 226 -3.99 -15.90 14.00
N LEU A 227 -3.00 -16.36 14.72
CA LEU A 227 -3.09 -16.71 16.12
C LEU A 227 -2.23 -15.74 16.92
N THR A 228 -2.83 -15.03 17.89
CA THR A 228 -2.14 -14.02 18.70
C THR A 228 -2.26 -14.31 20.18
N LYS A 229 -1.20 -13.95 20.91
CA LYS A 229 -1.16 -14.00 22.36
C LYS A 229 -0.36 -12.83 22.92
N ASN A 230 -0.89 -12.20 23.96
CA ASN A 230 -0.14 -11.24 24.75
C ASN A 230 0.35 -11.91 26.04
N ILE A 231 1.63 -11.77 26.33
CA ILE A 231 2.26 -12.27 27.56
C ILE A 231 2.99 -11.11 28.21
N GLU A 232 2.42 -10.57 29.28
CA GLU A 232 3.01 -9.48 30.09
C GLU A 232 3.41 -8.23 29.25
N GLY A 233 2.68 -7.94 28.19
CA GLY A 233 2.95 -6.82 27.28
C GLY A 233 3.65 -7.21 25.98
N THR A 234 4.30 -8.37 25.92
CA THR A 234 4.86 -8.93 24.69
C THR A 234 3.77 -9.53 23.84
N GLU A 235 3.61 -9.04 22.61
CA GLU A 235 2.70 -9.59 21.62
C GLU A 235 3.43 -10.63 20.76
N LEU A 236 2.89 -11.85 20.71
CA LEU A 236 3.34 -12.95 19.87
C LEU A 236 2.25 -13.27 18.85
N ALA A 237 2.63 -13.46 17.59
CA ALA A 237 1.69 -13.89 16.57
C ALA A 237 2.29 -14.94 15.63
N LEU A 238 1.42 -15.86 15.19
CA LEU A 238 1.69 -16.83 14.12
C LEU A 238 0.69 -16.58 13.01
N TYR A 239 1.13 -16.70 11.77
CA TYR A 239 0.31 -16.44 10.59
C TYR A 239 0.45 -17.58 9.60
N GLY A 240 -0.65 -17.88 8.93
CA GLY A 240 -0.71 -18.76 7.77
C GLY A 240 -1.50 -18.09 6.66
N TYR A 241 -1.03 -18.24 5.43
CA TYR A 241 -1.76 -17.82 4.25
C TYR A 241 -1.65 -18.90 3.17
N TYR A 242 -2.73 -19.07 2.45
CA TYR A 242 -2.84 -19.96 1.30
C TYR A 242 -3.61 -19.24 0.20
N GLY A 243 -3.02 -19.06 -0.95
CA GLY A 243 -3.56 -18.32 -2.09
C GLY A 243 -2.54 -18.16 -3.19
N PHE A 244 -2.28 -16.93 -3.60
CA PHE A 244 -1.40 -16.57 -4.71
C PHE A 244 -0.43 -15.46 -4.31
N TRP A 245 0.63 -15.29 -5.08
CA TRP A 245 1.45 -14.07 -5.00
C TRP A 245 0.56 -12.85 -5.26
N GLN A 246 0.66 -11.84 -4.43
CA GLN A 246 -0.22 -10.65 -4.52
C GLN A 246 0.13 -9.72 -5.68
N THR A 247 1.34 -9.83 -6.23
CA THR A 247 1.80 -9.21 -7.48
C THR A 247 2.07 -10.31 -8.52
N PRO A 248 2.05 -10.00 -9.83
CA PRO A 248 2.37 -11.00 -10.83
C PRO A 248 3.87 -11.35 -10.75
N GLU A 249 4.16 -12.53 -10.24
CA GLU A 249 5.51 -13.06 -10.02
C GLU A 249 5.83 -14.25 -10.94
N GLY A 250 5.08 -14.36 -12.02
CA GLY A 250 5.30 -15.35 -13.06
C GLY A 250 4.97 -14.83 -14.46
N VAL A 251 5.42 -15.55 -15.47
CA VAL A 251 5.15 -15.31 -16.89
C VAL A 251 4.65 -16.60 -17.52
N ASP A 252 3.54 -16.56 -18.27
CA ASP A 252 3.10 -17.71 -19.03
C ASP A 252 4.07 -17.95 -20.20
N PRO A 253 4.69 -19.14 -20.32
CA PRO A 253 5.66 -19.41 -21.37
C PRO A 253 5.07 -19.53 -22.78
N LEU A 254 3.74 -19.70 -22.91
CA LEU A 254 3.05 -19.85 -24.18
C LEU A 254 2.49 -18.53 -24.71
N ILE A 255 2.09 -17.66 -23.80
CA ILE A 255 1.52 -16.34 -24.09
C ILE A 255 2.29 -15.34 -23.21
N PRO A 256 2.84 -14.25 -23.78
CA PRO A 256 3.65 -13.31 -23.00
C PRO A 256 2.74 -12.42 -22.10
N VAL A 257 2.09 -13.05 -21.13
CA VAL A 257 1.26 -12.39 -20.08
C VAL A 257 1.82 -12.72 -18.70
N LEU A 258 1.67 -11.77 -17.80
CA LEU A 258 2.01 -11.95 -16.40
C LEU A 258 0.96 -12.82 -15.69
N ILE A 259 1.41 -13.70 -14.79
CA ILE A 259 0.56 -14.60 -14.01
C ILE A 259 0.86 -14.46 -12.52
N TYR A 260 -0.08 -14.93 -11.69
CA TYR A 260 0.02 -14.96 -10.24
C TYR A 260 0.20 -16.42 -9.77
N PRO A 261 1.45 -16.86 -9.54
CA PRO A 261 1.68 -18.22 -9.07
C PRO A 261 1.06 -18.48 -7.72
N GLU A 262 0.75 -19.74 -7.45
CA GLU A 262 0.24 -20.18 -6.15
C GLU A 262 1.27 -20.00 -5.03
N LEU A 263 0.81 -19.55 -3.85
CA LEU A 263 1.66 -19.23 -2.72
C LEU A 263 1.08 -19.75 -1.41
N SER A 264 1.95 -20.30 -0.54
CA SER A 264 1.66 -20.45 0.88
C SER A 264 2.67 -19.65 1.69
N ILE A 265 2.19 -18.94 2.74
CA ILE A 265 3.07 -18.20 3.66
C ILE A 265 2.88 -18.75 5.06
N PHE A 266 3.99 -19.00 5.75
CA PHE A 266 4.05 -19.29 7.17
C PHE A 266 4.93 -18.25 7.82
N SER A 267 4.37 -17.47 8.74
CA SER A 267 5.12 -16.40 9.38
C SER A 267 4.84 -16.28 10.88
N ALA A 268 5.76 -15.60 11.57
CA ALA A 268 5.68 -15.34 12.99
C ALA A 268 6.16 -13.92 13.28
N SER A 269 5.62 -13.30 14.31
CA SER A 269 6.10 -12.01 14.80
C SER A 269 6.16 -11.96 16.32
N ILE A 270 7.04 -11.10 16.81
CA ILE A 270 7.12 -10.67 18.21
C ILE A 270 7.21 -9.16 18.24
N ARG A 271 6.47 -8.52 19.14
CA ARG A 271 6.51 -7.08 19.39
C ARG A 271 6.50 -6.82 20.89
N ASP A 272 7.40 -5.96 21.35
CA ASP A 272 7.53 -5.67 22.79
C ASP A 272 8.05 -4.25 23.01
N ALA A 273 7.78 -3.75 24.23
CA ALA A 273 8.39 -2.54 24.74
C ALA A 273 9.87 -2.80 25.07
N LEU A 274 10.79 -2.07 24.46
CA LEU A 274 12.23 -2.27 24.56
C LEU A 274 12.94 -0.91 24.62
N TRP A 275 13.83 -0.70 25.59
CA TRP A 275 14.70 0.48 25.70
C TRP A 275 13.97 1.83 25.56
N GLY A 276 12.76 1.93 26.10
CA GLY A 276 11.94 3.14 26.03
C GLY A 276 11.31 3.40 24.65
N GLY A 277 11.22 2.38 23.83
CA GLY A 277 10.55 2.35 22.54
C GLY A 277 9.84 1.03 22.32
N ILE A 278 9.55 0.70 21.07
CA ILE A 278 8.91 -0.55 20.65
C ILE A 278 9.85 -1.26 19.68
N GLY A 279 10.22 -2.49 20.02
CA GLY A 279 10.96 -3.40 19.14
C GLY A 279 10.04 -4.45 18.54
N HIS A 280 10.33 -4.87 17.31
CA HIS A 280 9.61 -5.96 16.66
C HIS A 280 10.51 -6.78 15.75
N LEU A 281 10.15 -8.06 15.62
CA LEU A 281 10.75 -8.98 14.67
C LEU A 281 9.64 -9.70 13.91
N GLU A 282 9.87 -9.94 12.62
CA GLU A 282 9.05 -10.83 11.81
C GLU A 282 9.94 -11.82 11.05
N PHE A 283 9.43 -13.02 10.89
CA PHE A 283 10.02 -14.05 10.04
C PHE A 283 8.92 -14.67 9.18
N GLY A 284 9.19 -14.89 7.90
CA GLY A 284 8.26 -15.51 6.96
C GLY A 284 8.96 -16.51 6.03
N TYR A 285 8.30 -17.62 5.76
CA TYR A 285 8.64 -18.55 4.69
C TYR A 285 7.53 -18.48 3.63
N TYR A 286 7.93 -18.20 2.42
CA TYR A 286 7.11 -18.07 1.22
C TYR A 286 7.34 -19.29 0.34
N ASP A 287 6.39 -20.22 0.32
CA ASP A 287 6.42 -21.46 -0.48
C ASP A 287 5.74 -21.22 -1.82
N SER A 288 6.51 -21.00 -2.87
CA SER A 288 6.04 -20.85 -4.26
C SER A 288 5.62 -22.24 -4.77
N ARG A 289 4.31 -22.54 -4.69
CA ARG A 289 3.79 -23.90 -4.87
C ARG A 289 3.90 -24.41 -6.31
N ASP A 290 3.87 -23.51 -7.30
CA ASP A 290 3.99 -23.86 -8.73
C ASP A 290 5.42 -24.18 -9.14
N ASP A 291 6.41 -23.78 -8.33
CA ASP A 291 7.82 -24.15 -8.52
C ASP A 291 8.58 -24.31 -7.20
N ARG A 292 8.26 -25.36 -6.45
CA ARG A 292 8.99 -25.70 -5.22
C ARG A 292 10.42 -26.15 -5.46
N SER A 293 10.73 -26.57 -6.68
CA SER A 293 12.08 -27.03 -7.05
C SER A 293 13.01 -25.86 -7.38
N GLY A 294 12.49 -24.69 -7.71
CA GLY A 294 13.22 -23.49 -8.09
C GLY A 294 13.98 -23.63 -9.41
N ASP A 295 13.46 -24.43 -10.34
CA ASP A 295 14.09 -24.68 -11.65
C ASP A 295 13.27 -24.13 -12.83
N ASN A 296 12.11 -23.53 -12.57
CA ASN A 296 11.28 -22.85 -13.57
C ASN A 296 11.62 -21.34 -13.61
N PRO A 297 12.33 -20.84 -14.64
CA PRO A 297 12.74 -19.44 -14.70
C PRO A 297 11.56 -18.46 -14.86
N ASN A 298 10.35 -18.95 -15.16
CA ASN A 298 9.16 -18.15 -15.32
C ASN A 298 8.34 -17.97 -14.03
N ILE A 299 8.73 -18.59 -12.93
CA ILE A 299 8.05 -18.55 -11.64
C ILE A 299 9.03 -18.07 -10.57
N ARG A 300 8.60 -17.18 -9.69
CA ARG A 300 9.40 -16.74 -8.54
C ARG A 300 9.68 -17.91 -7.61
N ASN A 301 10.95 -18.06 -7.20
CA ASN A 301 11.36 -19.09 -6.25
C ASN A 301 10.75 -18.87 -4.86
N SER A 302 10.68 -19.94 -4.09
CA SER A 302 10.42 -19.87 -2.65
C SER A 302 11.49 -19.04 -1.95
N GLU A 303 11.12 -18.36 -0.85
CA GLU A 303 12.04 -17.46 -0.15
C GLU A 303 11.76 -17.36 1.36
N PHE A 304 12.80 -17.05 2.12
CA PHE A 304 12.68 -16.59 3.50
C PHE A 304 12.74 -15.07 3.55
N ARG A 305 11.90 -14.48 4.40
CA ARG A 305 11.92 -13.05 4.71
C ARG A 305 12.11 -12.84 6.20
N PHE A 306 12.91 -11.86 6.54
CA PHE A 306 13.16 -11.46 7.91
C PHE A 306 13.06 -9.94 8.04
N LEU A 307 12.46 -9.47 9.12
CA LEU A 307 12.34 -8.07 9.47
C LEU A 307 12.69 -7.86 10.95
N ALA A 308 13.52 -6.89 11.24
CA ALA A 308 13.77 -6.38 12.58
C ALA A 308 13.57 -4.88 12.59
N GLY A 309 12.80 -4.36 13.54
CA GLY A 309 12.52 -2.93 13.65
C GLY A 309 12.53 -2.42 15.07
N PHE A 310 12.79 -1.13 15.21
CA PHE A 310 12.75 -0.43 16.49
C PHE A 310 12.31 1.02 16.26
N GLU A 311 11.35 1.47 17.05
CA GLU A 311 10.83 2.83 17.04
C GLU A 311 10.79 3.41 18.45
N ARG A 312 11.16 4.68 18.60
CA ARG A 312 11.03 5.40 19.86
C ARG A 312 10.90 6.91 19.67
N GLU A 313 10.40 7.57 20.69
CA GLU A 313 10.51 9.02 20.80
C GLU A 313 11.97 9.40 21.13
N LEU A 314 12.59 10.20 20.24
CA LEU A 314 13.96 10.68 20.36
C LEU A 314 14.07 11.93 21.23
N SER A 315 13.05 12.78 21.15
CA SER A 315 12.83 13.95 21.99
C SER A 315 11.35 14.32 21.91
N GLN A 316 10.89 15.26 22.75
CA GLN A 316 9.49 15.71 22.77
C GLN A 316 8.95 15.94 21.35
N ASP A 317 7.84 15.29 21.00
CA ASP A 317 7.16 15.36 19.70
C ASP A 317 8.07 14.98 18.50
N PHE A 318 9.14 14.22 18.71
CA PHE A 318 10.04 13.74 17.65
C PHE A 318 10.28 12.25 17.77
N THR A 319 9.70 11.47 16.86
CA THR A 319 9.79 10.02 16.79
C THR A 319 10.73 9.59 15.66
N GLY A 320 11.54 8.58 15.92
CA GLY A 320 12.40 7.93 14.93
C GLY A 320 12.24 6.42 14.96
N GLY A 321 12.15 5.80 13.78
CA GLY A 321 12.09 4.36 13.59
C GLY A 321 13.08 3.90 12.55
N ILE A 322 13.68 2.73 12.77
CA ILE A 322 14.58 2.07 11.82
C ILE A 322 14.15 0.62 11.66
N GLN A 323 14.30 0.08 10.46
CA GLN A 323 14.08 -1.34 10.19
C GLN A 323 15.17 -1.89 9.28
N TYR A 324 15.48 -3.15 9.47
CA TYR A 324 16.27 -3.97 8.57
C TYR A 324 15.42 -5.12 8.04
N TYR A 325 15.46 -5.31 6.73
CA TYR A 325 14.73 -6.35 6.03
C TYR A 325 15.67 -7.17 5.15
N LEU A 326 15.44 -8.47 5.12
CA LEU A 326 16.20 -9.45 4.33
C LEU A 326 15.22 -10.33 3.57
N GLU A 327 15.45 -10.49 2.25
CA GLU A 327 14.92 -11.57 1.42
C GLU A 327 16.04 -12.54 1.11
N TYR A 328 15.78 -13.83 1.28
CA TYR A 328 16.70 -14.91 0.93
C TYR A 328 16.00 -15.87 -0.04
N MET A 329 16.44 -15.87 -1.30
CA MET A 329 15.92 -16.73 -2.35
C MET A 329 16.38 -18.17 -2.13
N GLN A 330 15.44 -19.12 -2.13
CA GLN A 330 15.76 -20.54 -2.08
C GLN A 330 16.17 -21.06 -3.46
N ASP A 331 16.91 -22.18 -3.50
CA ASP A 331 17.33 -22.84 -4.73
C ASP A 331 18.06 -21.93 -5.73
N TYR A 332 18.83 -20.96 -5.22
CA TYR A 332 19.47 -19.92 -6.02
C TYR A 332 20.37 -20.46 -7.15
N GLU A 333 21.13 -21.55 -6.89
CA GLU A 333 21.97 -22.19 -7.93
C GLU A 333 21.15 -22.74 -9.10
N LYS A 334 19.90 -23.19 -8.84
CA LYS A 334 18.99 -23.64 -9.90
C LYS A 334 18.43 -22.47 -10.66
N TYR A 335 17.97 -21.43 -9.94
CA TYR A 335 17.54 -20.17 -10.55
C TYR A 335 18.63 -19.64 -11.50
N GLU A 336 19.87 -19.50 -11.04
CA GLU A 336 20.99 -18.99 -11.84
C GLU A 336 21.25 -19.85 -13.09
N ARG A 337 21.15 -21.18 -12.97
CA ARG A 337 21.39 -22.14 -14.06
C ARG A 337 20.31 -22.06 -15.15
N HIS A 338 19.06 -21.78 -14.78
CA HIS A 338 17.92 -21.76 -15.70
C HIS A 338 17.55 -20.36 -16.18
N LEU A 339 18.18 -19.31 -15.62
CA LEU A 339 17.93 -17.94 -16.02
C LEU A 339 18.23 -17.76 -17.52
N PRO A 340 17.28 -17.25 -18.33
CA PRO A 340 17.49 -17.01 -19.74
C PRO A 340 18.65 -16.02 -20.00
N GLU A 341 19.39 -16.24 -21.08
CA GLU A 341 20.48 -15.35 -21.45
C GLU A 341 19.95 -13.92 -21.74
N GLY A 342 20.62 -12.93 -21.18
CA GLY A 342 20.24 -11.51 -21.32
C GLY A 342 19.26 -10.99 -20.27
N ILE A 343 18.70 -11.84 -19.40
CA ILE A 343 17.87 -11.41 -18.27
C ILE A 343 18.76 -11.06 -17.08
N ASN A 344 18.47 -9.93 -16.44
CA ASN A 344 19.21 -9.46 -15.28
C ASN A 344 19.00 -10.38 -14.07
N LYS A 345 20.08 -10.81 -13.48
CA LYS A 345 20.08 -11.70 -12.33
C LYS A 345 19.69 -10.95 -11.06
N LYS A 346 18.79 -11.54 -10.26
CA LYS A 346 18.48 -11.07 -8.90
C LYS A 346 19.55 -11.59 -7.92
N ASP A 347 19.78 -10.88 -6.83
CA ASP A 347 20.66 -11.33 -5.76
C ASP A 347 20.02 -12.47 -4.95
N GLU A 348 20.85 -13.39 -4.44
CA GLU A 348 20.42 -14.43 -3.50
C GLU A 348 19.90 -13.85 -2.19
N TYR A 349 20.59 -12.80 -1.71
CA TYR A 349 20.26 -12.06 -0.49
C TYR A 349 20.00 -10.61 -0.85
N ARG A 350 18.76 -10.17 -0.69
CA ARG A 350 18.40 -8.77 -0.85
C ARG A 350 18.20 -8.12 0.51
N HIS A 351 18.99 -7.08 0.79
CA HIS A 351 18.95 -6.32 2.01
C HIS A 351 18.26 -4.97 1.79
N VAL A 352 17.39 -4.57 2.72
CA VAL A 352 16.76 -3.25 2.72
C VAL A 352 16.80 -2.65 4.11
N LEU A 353 17.18 -1.39 4.20
CA LEU A 353 17.13 -0.56 5.40
C LEU A 353 16.03 0.48 5.24
N THR A 354 15.29 0.77 6.30
CA THR A 354 14.36 1.90 6.33
C THR A 354 14.66 2.84 7.49
N LEU A 355 14.34 4.11 7.28
CA LEU A 355 14.36 5.13 8.32
C LEU A 355 13.06 5.94 8.22
N ARG A 356 12.36 6.07 9.35
CA ARG A 356 11.22 6.98 9.52
C ARG A 356 11.58 8.05 10.55
N LEU A 357 11.30 9.30 10.24
CA LEU A 357 11.39 10.42 11.16
C LEU A 357 10.08 11.22 11.11
N THR A 358 9.51 11.51 12.27
CA THR A 358 8.28 12.31 12.39
C THR A 358 8.46 13.35 13.48
N LYS A 359 8.28 14.62 13.13
CA LYS A 359 8.32 15.75 14.07
C LYS A 359 6.99 16.48 14.03
N LEU A 360 6.37 16.61 15.21
CA LEU A 360 5.16 17.42 15.41
C LEU A 360 5.56 18.80 15.92
N LEU A 361 4.97 19.84 15.34
CA LEU A 361 5.23 21.25 15.65
C LEU A 361 3.90 22.00 15.76
N MET A 362 3.92 23.24 16.27
CA MET A 362 2.76 24.14 16.32
C MET A 362 1.54 23.49 17.01
N ASN A 363 1.75 22.90 18.22
CA ASN A 363 0.74 22.14 18.93
C ASN A 363 0.14 21.00 18.09
N GLN A 364 1.02 20.29 17.34
CA GLN A 364 0.69 19.16 16.46
C GLN A 364 -0.11 19.53 15.18
N ASN A 365 -0.28 20.83 14.90
CA ASN A 365 -0.90 21.28 13.64
C ASN A 365 0.05 21.16 12.43
N LEU A 366 1.35 21.12 12.64
CA LEU A 366 2.35 20.92 11.60
C LEU A 366 3.11 19.60 11.85
N THR A 367 2.98 18.68 10.90
CA THR A 367 3.70 17.40 10.89
C THR A 367 4.76 17.43 9.79
N LEU A 368 6.01 17.24 10.19
CA LEU A 368 7.11 16.97 9.26
C LEU A 368 7.41 15.48 9.31
N SER A 369 7.35 14.81 8.17
CA SER A 369 7.67 13.39 8.09
C SER A 369 8.67 13.10 6.97
N PHE A 370 9.53 12.14 7.22
CA PHE A 370 10.49 11.64 6.26
C PHE A 370 10.53 10.12 6.37
N PHE A 371 10.36 9.45 5.26
CA PHE A 371 10.53 8.01 5.17
C PHE A 371 11.49 7.67 4.03
N THR A 372 12.35 6.68 4.23
CA THR A 372 13.26 6.21 3.18
C THR A 372 13.46 4.71 3.23
N TYR A 373 13.60 4.11 2.05
CA TYR A 373 14.18 2.79 1.82
C TYR A 373 15.56 2.97 1.20
N TYR A 374 16.48 2.10 1.57
CA TYR A 374 17.78 1.95 0.93
C TYR A 374 18.13 0.47 0.84
N SER A 375 18.37 -0.04 -0.38
CA SER A 375 18.87 -1.38 -0.62
C SER A 375 20.38 -1.32 -0.90
N PRO A 376 21.24 -1.78 0.04
CA PRO A 376 22.66 -1.86 -0.23
C PRO A 376 23.01 -2.94 -1.28
N SER A 377 22.17 -3.97 -1.47
CA SER A 377 22.34 -4.99 -2.49
C SER A 377 22.18 -4.41 -3.89
N ASP A 378 21.08 -3.68 -4.10
CA ASP A 378 20.73 -3.10 -5.39
C ASP A 378 21.38 -1.71 -5.62
N ALA A 379 22.04 -1.13 -4.60
CA ALA A 379 22.54 0.26 -4.59
C ALA A 379 21.44 1.28 -5.02
N ASP A 380 20.19 1.04 -4.59
CA ASP A 380 19.03 1.83 -4.93
C ASP A 380 18.23 2.26 -3.70
N GLY A 381 17.22 3.10 -3.90
CA GLY A 381 16.35 3.50 -2.80
C GLY A 381 15.24 4.46 -3.21
N TYR A 382 14.41 4.76 -2.20
CA TYR A 382 13.25 5.61 -2.33
C TYR A 382 13.09 6.48 -1.08
N MET A 383 12.90 7.78 -1.27
CA MET A 383 12.68 8.76 -0.20
C MET A 383 11.32 9.43 -0.36
N ARG A 384 10.64 9.63 0.76
CA ARG A 384 9.31 10.24 0.84
C ARG A 384 9.26 11.35 1.89
N PRO A 385 9.81 12.56 1.61
CA PRO A 385 9.60 13.72 2.46
C PRO A 385 8.16 14.23 2.36
N ASN A 386 7.58 14.62 3.49
CA ASN A 386 6.22 15.12 3.56
C ASN A 386 6.07 16.19 4.65
N VAL A 387 5.29 17.21 4.35
CA VAL A 387 4.89 18.28 5.27
C VAL A 387 3.37 18.37 5.23
N ASN A 388 2.72 18.15 6.35
CA ASN A 388 1.28 18.24 6.50
C ASN A 388 0.94 19.33 7.51
N TYR A 389 0.08 20.29 7.12
CA TYR A 389 -0.30 21.42 7.96
C TYR A 389 -1.83 21.53 8.07
N LYS A 390 -2.36 21.37 9.27
CA LYS A 390 -3.75 21.65 9.63
C LYS A 390 -3.93 23.14 9.79
N ILE A 391 -4.60 23.79 8.84
CA ILE A 391 -4.96 25.21 8.93
C ILE A 391 -5.99 25.40 10.04
N ASN A 392 -6.95 24.48 10.12
CA ASN A 392 -7.95 24.33 11.17
C ASN A 392 -8.50 22.91 11.17
N ASP A 393 -9.55 22.63 11.93
CA ASP A 393 -10.12 21.27 12.06
C ASP A 393 -10.68 20.70 10.73
N LYS A 394 -10.99 21.56 9.76
CA LYS A 394 -11.57 21.18 8.47
C LYS A 394 -10.59 21.21 7.31
N TRP A 395 -9.59 22.07 7.36
CA TRP A 395 -8.68 22.31 6.24
C TRP A 395 -7.27 21.87 6.53
N THR A 396 -6.75 21.07 5.63
CA THR A 396 -5.36 20.55 5.67
C THR A 396 -4.67 20.79 4.34
N VAL A 397 -3.44 21.27 4.38
CA VAL A 397 -2.52 21.36 3.23
C VAL A 397 -1.40 20.35 3.40
N GLU A 398 -1.06 19.66 2.34
CA GLU A 398 0.07 18.74 2.29
C GLU A 398 1.01 19.11 1.14
N ILE A 399 2.31 19.01 1.37
CA ILE A 399 3.35 19.09 0.34
C ILE A 399 4.29 17.92 0.55
N GLY A 400 4.57 17.17 -0.51
CA GLY A 400 5.43 16.01 -0.43
C GLY A 400 6.17 15.72 -1.73
N GLY A 401 6.95 14.65 -1.70
CA GLY A 401 7.65 14.17 -2.88
C GLY A 401 7.98 12.69 -2.78
N ASN A 402 8.19 12.10 -3.94
CA ASN A 402 8.68 10.74 -4.12
C ASN A 402 9.98 10.84 -4.90
N ILE A 403 11.09 10.45 -4.29
CA ILE A 403 12.43 10.56 -4.86
C ILE A 403 13.01 9.17 -4.99
N PHE A 404 13.09 8.67 -6.21
CA PHE A 404 13.68 7.38 -6.53
C PHE A 404 15.11 7.57 -7.03
N PHE A 405 16.00 6.68 -6.62
CA PHE A 405 17.40 6.69 -7.06
C PHE A 405 17.94 5.26 -7.14
N GLY A 406 18.92 5.05 -7.99
CA GLY A 406 19.62 3.78 -8.20
C GLY A 406 20.61 3.92 -9.35
N SER A 407 21.63 3.06 -9.33
CA SER A 407 22.66 3.00 -10.36
C SER A 407 22.13 2.28 -11.60
N ASP A 408 21.32 1.25 -11.41
CA ASP A 408 20.85 0.36 -12.45
C ASP A 408 19.33 0.46 -12.62
N ASP A 409 18.86 0.45 -13.88
CA ASP A 409 17.47 0.60 -14.23
C ASP A 409 16.61 -0.65 -13.98
N HIS A 410 17.24 -1.81 -13.75
CA HIS A 410 16.54 -3.08 -13.52
C HIS A 410 16.32 -3.40 -12.04
N THR A 411 16.86 -2.59 -11.12
CA THR A 411 16.69 -2.79 -9.68
C THR A 411 15.34 -2.30 -9.18
N PHE A 412 14.94 -2.74 -7.99
CA PHE A 412 13.58 -2.53 -7.49
C PHE A 412 13.15 -1.06 -7.45
N PHE A 413 13.98 -0.16 -6.91
CA PHE A 413 13.68 1.28 -6.90
C PHE A 413 14.35 2.04 -8.05
N GLY A 414 15.49 1.55 -8.57
CA GLY A 414 16.24 2.19 -9.64
C GLY A 414 15.42 2.35 -10.91
N GLN A 415 14.54 1.39 -11.22
CA GLN A 415 13.62 1.45 -12.36
C GLN A 415 12.66 2.66 -12.32
N PHE A 416 12.38 3.20 -11.14
CA PHE A 416 11.43 4.30 -10.98
C PHE A 416 12.08 5.69 -10.93
N LYS A 417 13.38 5.81 -11.19
CA LYS A 417 14.10 7.08 -11.03
C LYS A 417 13.52 8.25 -11.84
N GLU A 418 12.97 7.97 -13.03
CA GLU A 418 12.33 8.98 -13.88
C GLU A 418 10.93 9.38 -13.35
N ASN A 419 10.30 8.57 -12.49
CA ASN A 419 9.05 8.88 -11.81
C ASN A 419 9.23 9.78 -10.58
N THR A 420 10.47 10.21 -10.25
CA THR A 420 10.72 11.18 -9.17
C THR A 420 9.82 12.41 -9.34
N ASN A 421 9.01 12.71 -8.32
CA ASN A 421 7.97 13.74 -8.39
C ASN A 421 7.87 14.57 -7.10
N ALA A 422 7.20 15.71 -7.21
CA ALA A 422 6.76 16.51 -6.08
C ALA A 422 5.26 16.80 -6.25
N TYR A 423 4.53 16.84 -5.15
CA TYR A 423 3.09 17.06 -5.13
C TYR A 423 2.66 17.97 -4.00
N ALA A 424 1.46 18.53 -4.15
CA ALA A 424 0.78 19.26 -3.10
C ALA A 424 -0.71 18.91 -3.12
N SER A 425 -1.37 18.99 -1.96
CA SER A 425 -2.82 18.81 -1.86
C SER A 425 -3.46 19.83 -0.91
N LEU A 426 -4.75 20.08 -1.14
CA LEU A 426 -5.64 20.78 -0.25
C LEU A 426 -6.84 19.88 0.02
N ARG A 427 -7.09 19.59 1.31
CA ARG A 427 -8.18 18.74 1.78
C ARG A 427 -9.14 19.52 2.67
N PHE A 428 -10.42 19.35 2.41
CA PHE A 428 -11.52 19.76 3.26
C PHE A 428 -12.19 18.51 3.86
N SER A 429 -12.25 18.41 5.19
CA SER A 429 -12.90 17.30 5.91
C SER A 429 -14.23 17.78 6.52
N TYR A 430 -15.28 16.94 6.48
CA TYR A 430 -16.63 17.21 6.97
C TYR A 430 -17.17 16.09 7.87
#